data_8d12b74104a8a2602dc03fd7dc428194
#
_entry.id   8d12b74104a8a2602dc03fd7dc428194
#
_cell.length_a   1.000
_cell.length_b   1.000
_cell.length_c   1.000
_cell.angle_alpha   90.00
_cell.angle_beta   90.00
_cell.angle_gamma   90.00
#
_symmetry.space_group_name_H-M   'P 1'
#
loop_
_entity.id
_entity.type
_entity.pdbx_description
1 polymer ?
#
loop_
_entity_poly.entity_id
_entity_poly.type
_entity_poly.pdbx_seq_one_letter_code
_entity_poly.pdbx_strand_id
1 'polypeptide(L)'
;MADSYLFTFQYLRFGKQFMIDVNQEYISEAICNLFGLVGAKENIYYNSLYTPFNKGKIKECIKEIAQYLGLPIEIILSYVPSNYVPTHSESQRFTSPSLVATDSNKRGRAGITAEVYIPNNLPLYGSSSLKNFPIKVKISENINEYPDTFMVVMAHELSHIVLYSLQHSKKENEIYTDITAMLLGFNEIISNGRKTVKQHEQRSLLSTTTITETVTYGYLTDSNFNFAHNKIKEIVSQNKSSKKISSSKAPSYINNLKH
;
A
#
# COMPACT_ATOMS: atom_id res chain seq x y z
N MET A 1 -2.00 -32.06 -22.74
CA MET A 1 -3.11 -31.13 -22.96
C MET A 1 -3.03 -30.10 -21.84
N ALA A 2 -2.57 -28.91 -22.17
CA ALA A 2 -2.38 -27.84 -21.19
C ALA A 2 -3.59 -26.91 -21.30
N ASP A 3 -4.42 -26.94 -20.27
CA ASP A 3 -5.57 -26.03 -20.17
C ASP A 3 -5.06 -24.63 -19.88
N SER A 4 -5.05 -23.81 -20.94
CA SER A 4 -4.79 -22.38 -20.83
C SER A 4 -6.05 -21.68 -20.27
N TYR A 5 -6.04 -21.31 -18.99
CA TYR A 5 -7.05 -20.42 -18.43
C TYR A 5 -6.84 -19.03 -19.01
N LEU A 6 -7.65 -18.69 -19.97
CA LEU A 6 -7.80 -17.33 -20.50
C LEU A 6 -8.54 -16.48 -19.44
N PHE A 7 -7.79 -15.68 -18.68
CA PHE A 7 -8.39 -14.61 -17.89
C PHE A 7 -8.75 -13.47 -18.82
N THR A 8 -10.04 -13.29 -19.07
CA THR A 8 -10.58 -12.16 -19.82
C THR A 8 -10.64 -10.95 -18.90
N PHE A 9 -9.64 -10.06 -18.97
CA PHE A 9 -9.73 -8.75 -18.33
C PHE A 9 -10.68 -7.87 -19.14
N GLN A 10 -11.90 -7.67 -18.67
CA GLN A 10 -12.76 -6.63 -19.20
C GLN A 10 -12.36 -5.28 -18.62
N TYR A 11 -11.61 -4.50 -19.38
CA TYR A 11 -11.39 -3.08 -19.10
C TYR A 11 -12.66 -2.31 -19.48
N LEU A 12 -13.48 -1.95 -18.50
CA LEU A 12 -14.51 -0.94 -18.69
C LEU A 12 -13.91 0.45 -18.40
N ARG A 13 -13.68 1.22 -19.46
CA ARG A 13 -13.38 2.64 -19.40
C ARG A 13 -14.56 3.36 -18.74
N PHE A 14 -14.32 3.97 -17.61
CA PHE A 14 -14.91 5.19 -17.01
C PHE A 14 -14.82 5.12 -15.49
N GLY A 15 -13.79 5.75 -14.90
CA GLY A 15 -13.81 6.35 -13.56
C GLY A 15 -14.25 5.50 -12.35
N LYS A 16 -14.33 4.17 -12.46
CA LYS A 16 -14.58 3.27 -11.34
C LYS A 16 -13.40 2.32 -11.24
N GLN A 17 -12.64 2.48 -10.20
CA GLN A 17 -11.69 1.45 -9.80
C GLN A 17 -12.53 0.25 -9.31
N PHE A 18 -12.38 -0.90 -9.94
CA PHE A 18 -13.07 -2.11 -9.53
C PHE A 18 -12.17 -2.86 -8.55
N MET A 19 -12.72 -3.23 -7.40
CA MET A 19 -12.11 -4.26 -6.58
C MET A 19 -12.00 -5.52 -7.43
N ILE A 20 -10.82 -6.13 -7.43
CA ILE A 20 -10.57 -7.33 -8.21
C ILE A 20 -10.99 -8.51 -7.34
N ASP A 21 -12.04 -9.20 -7.77
CA ASP A 21 -12.45 -10.42 -7.11
C ASP A 21 -11.64 -11.59 -7.69
N VAL A 22 -10.77 -12.13 -6.88
CA VAL A 22 -9.94 -13.30 -7.17
C VAL A 22 -10.17 -14.36 -6.11
N ASN A 23 -9.88 -15.62 -6.41
CA ASN A 23 -9.95 -16.66 -5.41
C ASN A 23 -8.81 -16.53 -4.36
N GLN A 24 -9.00 -17.13 -3.20
CA GLN A 24 -8.02 -17.09 -2.11
C GLN A 24 -6.71 -17.85 -2.45
N GLU A 25 -6.77 -18.78 -3.38
CA GLU A 25 -5.60 -19.51 -3.88
C GLU A 25 -4.64 -18.56 -4.60
N TYR A 26 -5.16 -17.71 -5.49
CA TYR A 26 -4.37 -16.67 -6.15
C TYR A 26 -3.68 -15.72 -5.15
N ILE A 27 -4.41 -15.30 -4.09
CA ILE A 27 -3.85 -14.46 -3.03
C ILE A 27 -2.77 -15.20 -2.25
N SER A 28 -3.00 -16.49 -1.96
CA SER A 28 -2.01 -17.34 -1.29
C SER A 28 -0.73 -17.47 -2.11
N GLU A 29 -0.86 -17.69 -3.41
CA GLU A 29 0.26 -17.77 -4.34
C GLU A 29 1.03 -16.44 -4.39
N ALA A 30 0.31 -15.31 -4.50
CA ALA A 30 0.92 -13.99 -4.49
C ALA A 30 1.70 -13.71 -3.19
N ILE A 31 1.13 -14.07 -2.03
CA ILE A 31 1.80 -13.94 -0.74
C ILE A 31 3.07 -14.80 -0.69
N CYS A 32 3.00 -16.08 -1.09
CA CYS A 32 4.15 -16.98 -1.07
C CYS A 32 5.27 -16.50 -2.01
N ASN A 33 4.90 -16.06 -3.21
CA ASN A 33 5.83 -15.55 -4.21
C ASN A 33 6.56 -14.30 -3.70
N LEU A 34 5.82 -13.31 -3.21
CA LEU A 34 6.39 -12.07 -2.69
C LEU A 34 7.17 -12.29 -1.39
N PHE A 35 6.69 -13.16 -0.50
CA PHE A 35 7.40 -13.50 0.72
C PHE A 35 8.81 -14.06 0.44
N GLY A 36 8.96 -14.89 -0.59
CA GLY A 36 10.27 -15.39 -1.04
C GLY A 36 11.23 -14.30 -1.51
N LEU A 37 10.72 -13.16 -1.97
CA LEU A 37 11.51 -12.05 -2.52
C LEU A 37 11.81 -10.94 -1.50
N VAL A 38 10.80 -10.53 -0.73
CA VAL A 38 10.90 -9.37 0.18
C VAL A 38 10.83 -9.76 1.66
N GLY A 39 10.50 -11.02 1.96
CA GLY A 39 10.22 -11.47 3.33
C GLY A 39 8.91 -10.93 3.88
N ALA A 40 8.75 -11.05 5.22
CA ALA A 40 7.65 -10.40 5.95
C ALA A 40 8.24 -9.66 7.14
N LYS A 41 7.84 -8.40 7.28
CA LYS A 41 8.24 -7.51 8.38
C LYS A 41 7.15 -7.45 9.45
N GLU A 42 7.55 -7.12 10.66
CA GLU A 42 6.62 -6.77 11.72
C GLU A 42 5.84 -5.51 11.37
N ASN A 43 4.63 -5.41 11.93
CA ASN A 43 3.81 -4.23 11.71
C ASN A 43 4.52 -2.96 12.20
N ILE A 44 4.42 -1.91 11.40
CA ILE A 44 5.00 -0.62 11.68
C ILE A 44 4.24 0.03 12.84
N TYR A 45 4.97 0.65 13.74
CA TYR A 45 4.38 1.46 14.79
C TYR A 45 3.67 2.67 14.21
N TYR A 46 2.37 2.75 14.44
CA TYR A 46 1.50 3.82 13.97
C TYR A 46 2.10 5.22 14.22
N ASN A 47 2.56 5.49 15.43
CA ASN A 47 3.11 6.79 15.81
C ASN A 47 4.37 7.22 15.04
N SER A 48 5.13 6.28 14.47
CA SER A 48 6.33 6.63 13.70
C SER A 48 6.01 7.44 12.45
N LEU A 49 4.89 7.13 11.78
CA LEU A 49 4.43 7.83 10.59
C LEU A 49 3.58 9.05 10.90
N TYR A 50 2.71 8.95 11.92
CA TYR A 50 1.80 10.04 12.28
C TYR A 50 2.49 11.23 12.95
N THR A 51 3.59 11.01 13.64
CA THR A 51 4.34 12.11 14.26
C THR A 51 4.87 13.11 13.23
N PRO A 52 5.59 12.75 12.18
CA PRO A 52 5.98 13.69 11.12
C PRO A 52 4.78 14.24 10.36
N PHE A 53 3.77 13.43 10.05
CA PHE A 53 2.55 13.87 9.37
C PHE A 53 1.85 15.00 10.11
N ASN A 54 1.54 14.81 11.40
CA ASN A 54 0.83 15.79 12.24
C ASN A 54 1.64 17.08 12.47
N LYS A 55 2.95 17.05 12.26
CA LYS A 55 3.81 18.24 12.26
C LYS A 55 3.91 18.93 10.90
N GLY A 56 3.11 18.52 9.91
CA GLY A 56 3.14 19.05 8.55
C GLY A 56 4.40 18.66 7.75
N LYS A 57 5.20 17.72 8.27
CA LYS A 57 6.45 17.25 7.62
C LYS A 57 6.15 16.10 6.66
N ILE A 58 5.32 16.38 5.64
CA ILE A 58 4.78 15.38 4.74
C ILE A 58 5.89 14.66 3.95
N LYS A 59 6.88 15.40 3.45
CA LYS A 59 8.04 14.79 2.76
C LYS A 59 8.80 13.81 3.65
N GLU A 60 8.99 14.15 4.93
CA GLU A 60 9.63 13.27 5.91
C GLU A 60 8.79 12.01 6.15
N CYS A 61 7.48 12.16 6.28
CA CYS A 61 6.56 11.02 6.43
C CYS A 61 6.64 10.07 5.22
N ILE A 62 6.60 10.58 3.99
CA ILE A 62 6.75 9.76 2.78
C ILE A 62 8.11 9.07 2.74
N LYS A 63 9.17 9.75 3.15
CA LYS A 63 10.52 9.18 3.24
C LYS A 63 10.59 8.03 4.24
N GLU A 64 9.92 8.17 5.38
CA GLU A 64 9.81 7.09 6.38
C GLU A 64 9.05 5.87 5.82
N ILE A 65 7.92 6.10 5.13
CA ILE A 65 7.20 5.02 4.45
C ILE A 65 8.12 4.30 3.45
N ALA A 66 8.87 5.05 2.64
CA ALA A 66 9.82 4.48 1.69
C ALA A 66 10.91 3.64 2.39
N GLN A 67 11.44 4.10 3.51
CA GLN A 67 12.45 3.36 4.30
C GLN A 67 11.88 2.05 4.86
N TYR A 68 10.66 2.05 5.37
CA TYR A 68 9.99 0.82 5.82
C TYR A 68 9.81 -0.18 4.67
N LEU A 69 9.51 0.30 3.47
CA LEU A 69 9.43 -0.51 2.26
C LEU A 69 10.82 -0.97 1.74
N GLY A 70 11.92 -0.54 2.37
CA GLY A 70 13.28 -0.87 1.94
C GLY A 70 13.77 -0.04 0.75
N LEU A 71 13.18 1.14 0.54
CA LEU A 71 13.50 2.07 -0.53
C LEU A 71 14.27 3.28 0.03
N PRO A 72 15.61 3.28 0.01
CA PRO A 72 16.42 4.41 0.47
C PRO A 72 16.50 5.54 -0.59
N ILE A 73 15.35 5.93 -1.14
CA ILE A 73 15.21 6.89 -2.25
C ILE A 73 15.12 8.33 -1.76
N GLU A 74 15.36 9.28 -2.68
CA GLU A 74 15.09 10.70 -2.47
C GLU A 74 13.71 11.06 -3.00
N ILE A 75 12.85 11.63 -2.16
CA ILE A 75 11.49 12.03 -2.55
C ILE A 75 11.50 13.46 -3.09
N ILE A 76 11.07 13.63 -4.34
CA ILE A 76 10.79 14.93 -4.96
C ILE A 76 9.27 15.15 -4.93
N LEU A 77 8.80 15.84 -3.88
CA LEU A 77 7.38 16.02 -3.60
C LEU A 77 6.83 17.26 -4.34
N SER A 78 5.64 17.11 -4.91
CA SER A 78 4.82 18.21 -5.43
C SER A 78 3.34 18.00 -5.04
N TYR A 79 2.60 19.11 -4.99
CA TYR A 79 1.17 19.09 -4.64
C TYR A 79 0.33 19.33 -5.89
N VAL A 80 -0.86 18.74 -5.90
CA VAL A 80 -1.87 18.94 -6.93
C VAL A 80 -3.21 19.27 -6.28
N PRO A 81 -4.10 20.00 -6.96
CA PRO A 81 -5.43 20.29 -6.44
C PRO A 81 -6.22 19.03 -6.06
N SER A 82 -7.12 19.13 -5.09
CA SER A 82 -7.94 18.00 -4.63
C SER A 82 -8.82 17.37 -5.73
N ASN A 83 -9.14 18.15 -6.78
CA ASN A 83 -9.89 17.69 -7.95
C ASN A 83 -8.99 17.25 -9.13
N TYR A 84 -7.69 17.13 -8.90
CA TYR A 84 -6.75 16.67 -9.92
C TYR A 84 -7.11 15.29 -10.45
N VAL A 85 -7.15 15.20 -11.77
CA VAL A 85 -7.33 13.93 -12.48
C VAL A 85 -6.04 13.63 -13.23
N PRO A 86 -5.37 12.53 -12.89
CA PRO A 86 -4.17 12.14 -13.62
C PRO A 86 -4.44 11.97 -15.11
N THR A 87 -3.57 12.51 -15.93
CA THR A 87 -3.61 12.32 -17.38
C THR A 87 -2.69 11.16 -17.73
N HIS A 88 -3.23 10.11 -18.31
CA HIS A 88 -2.53 8.88 -18.68
C HIS A 88 -1.56 9.04 -19.88
N SER A 89 -0.97 10.21 -20.10
CA SER A 89 -0.20 10.48 -21.32
C SER A 89 1.27 10.05 -21.28
N GLU A 90 1.80 9.60 -20.15
CA GLU A 90 3.20 9.17 -20.06
C GLU A 90 3.28 7.74 -19.47
N SER A 91 3.91 6.85 -20.23
CA SER A 91 4.26 5.51 -19.81
C SER A 91 4.94 5.53 -18.44
N GLN A 92 4.46 4.72 -17.50
CA GLN A 92 5.02 4.50 -16.15
C GLN A 92 4.60 5.49 -15.05
N ARG A 93 3.36 5.95 -15.06
CA ARG A 93 2.75 6.63 -13.93
C ARG A 93 1.70 5.73 -13.30
N PHE A 94 1.72 5.65 -11.98
CA PHE A 94 0.70 4.97 -11.19
C PHE A 94 -0.07 6.00 -10.39
N THR A 95 -1.35 5.77 -10.30
CA THR A 95 -2.26 6.66 -9.57
C THR A 95 -3.24 5.81 -8.80
N SER A 96 -3.36 6.07 -7.51
CA SER A 96 -4.46 5.52 -6.71
C SER A 96 -5.65 6.46 -6.76
N PRO A 97 -6.60 6.26 -7.67
CA PRO A 97 -7.86 6.97 -7.59
C PRO A 97 -8.63 6.47 -6.37
N SER A 98 -9.21 7.38 -5.61
CA SER A 98 -10.13 7.02 -4.54
C SER A 98 -11.34 6.32 -5.11
N LEU A 99 -11.66 5.14 -4.59
CA LEU A 99 -12.93 4.47 -4.83
C LEU A 99 -14.01 5.14 -3.99
N VAL A 100 -14.84 5.94 -4.63
CA VAL A 100 -16.04 6.47 -3.99
C VAL A 100 -17.21 5.55 -4.35
N ALA A 101 -17.63 4.71 -3.41
CA ALA A 101 -18.92 4.05 -3.49
C ALA A 101 -19.95 4.98 -2.82
N THR A 102 -20.67 5.77 -3.60
CA THR A 102 -21.80 6.55 -3.12
C THR A 102 -23.09 5.79 -3.35
N ASP A 103 -23.88 5.67 -2.31
CA ASP A 103 -25.23 5.08 -2.35
C ASP A 103 -26.27 6.11 -2.84
N SER A 104 -25.86 7.23 -3.40
CA SER A 104 -26.75 8.23 -3.97
C SER A 104 -26.10 9.02 -5.11
N ASN A 105 -26.94 9.34 -6.11
CA ASN A 105 -26.69 9.98 -7.40
C ASN A 105 -25.94 11.34 -7.42
N LYS A 106 -25.07 11.63 -6.47
CA LYS A 106 -24.27 12.86 -6.44
C LYS A 106 -22.78 12.55 -6.60
N ARG A 107 -22.20 13.03 -7.69
CA ARG A 107 -20.79 13.05 -8.00
C ARG A 107 -20.01 13.94 -7.02
N GLY A 108 -19.72 13.46 -5.84
CA GLY A 108 -18.79 14.08 -4.91
C GLY A 108 -17.48 13.29 -4.90
N ARG A 109 -16.37 13.89 -5.28
CA ARG A 109 -15.04 13.30 -5.11
C ARG A 109 -14.56 13.61 -3.70
N ALA A 110 -14.91 12.77 -2.74
CA ALA A 110 -14.28 12.77 -1.44
C ALA A 110 -13.13 11.77 -1.46
N GLY A 111 -11.89 12.27 -1.40
CA GLY A 111 -10.74 11.35 -1.38
C GLY A 111 -9.43 12.08 -1.66
N ILE A 112 -8.34 11.38 -1.48
CA ILE A 112 -6.99 11.84 -1.82
C ILE A 112 -6.48 11.13 -3.05
N THR A 113 -5.58 11.78 -3.77
CA THR A 113 -4.88 11.22 -4.93
C THR A 113 -3.38 11.29 -4.68
N ALA A 114 -2.67 10.21 -5.01
CA ALA A 114 -1.23 10.23 -5.11
C ALA A 114 -0.80 9.64 -6.45
N GLU A 115 0.31 10.13 -6.96
CA GLU A 115 0.91 9.68 -8.22
C GLU A 115 2.43 9.56 -8.01
N VAL A 116 2.99 8.41 -8.34
CA VAL A 116 4.42 8.16 -8.28
C VAL A 116 4.95 7.93 -9.68
N TYR A 117 6.01 8.64 -10.04
CA TYR A 117 6.68 8.47 -11.32
C TYR A 117 7.80 7.44 -11.21
N ILE A 118 7.71 6.36 -11.99
CA ILE A 118 8.72 5.31 -12.04
C ILE A 118 9.57 5.48 -13.30
N PRO A 119 10.85 5.84 -13.16
CA PRO A 119 11.73 6.05 -14.32
C PRO A 119 12.20 4.71 -14.92
N ASN A 120 12.48 4.71 -16.22
CA ASN A 120 12.96 3.50 -16.95
C ASN A 120 14.29 2.94 -16.40
N ASN A 121 15.13 3.81 -15.84
CA ASN A 121 16.45 3.47 -15.31
C ASN A 121 16.42 3.24 -13.79
N LEU A 122 15.28 2.81 -13.23
CA LEU A 122 15.15 2.52 -11.81
C LEU A 122 16.17 1.43 -11.38
N PRO A 123 17.00 1.70 -10.36
CA PRO A 123 17.95 0.71 -9.86
C PRO A 123 17.30 -0.50 -9.23
N LEU A 124 18.04 -1.61 -9.15
CA LEU A 124 17.55 -2.85 -8.53
C LEU A 124 17.32 -2.68 -7.02
N TYR A 125 16.28 -3.33 -6.52
CA TYR A 125 15.93 -3.36 -5.10
C TYR A 125 17.10 -3.90 -4.27
N GLY A 126 17.42 -3.20 -3.18
CA GLY A 126 18.56 -3.56 -2.31
C GLY A 126 19.94 -3.16 -2.86
N SER A 127 20.04 -2.60 -4.08
CA SER A 127 21.32 -2.12 -4.60
C SER A 127 21.74 -0.78 -3.98
N SER A 128 23.05 -0.52 -3.93
CA SER A 128 23.58 0.76 -3.46
C SER A 128 23.18 1.93 -4.37
N SER A 129 22.94 1.66 -5.66
CA SER A 129 22.50 2.67 -6.64
C SER A 129 21.10 3.21 -6.38
N LEU A 130 20.28 2.48 -5.59
CA LEU A 130 18.95 2.94 -5.18
C LEU A 130 19.03 4.03 -4.11
N LYS A 131 20.17 4.14 -3.41
CA LYS A 131 20.34 5.12 -2.34
C LYS A 131 20.32 6.54 -2.90
N ASN A 132 19.39 7.35 -2.38
CA ASN A 132 19.13 8.72 -2.81
C ASN A 132 18.72 8.86 -4.30
N PHE A 133 18.26 7.77 -4.92
CA PHE A 133 17.72 7.83 -6.27
C PHE A 133 16.44 8.68 -6.29
N PRO A 134 16.33 9.70 -7.17
CA PRO A 134 15.24 10.66 -7.12
C PRO A 134 13.93 10.05 -7.66
N ILE A 135 12.89 10.09 -6.86
CA ILE A 135 11.52 9.67 -7.24
C ILE A 135 10.56 10.85 -7.07
N LYS A 136 9.86 11.18 -8.16
CA LYS A 136 8.85 12.24 -8.15
C LYS A 136 7.53 11.67 -7.60
N VAL A 137 6.98 12.38 -6.63
CA VAL A 137 5.71 12.06 -5.97
C VAL A 137 4.81 13.28 -6.05
N LYS A 138 3.58 13.10 -6.53
CA LYS A 138 2.52 14.11 -6.47
C LYS A 138 1.45 13.65 -5.51
N ILE A 139 0.95 14.54 -4.69
CA ILE A 139 -0.14 14.27 -3.76
C ILE A 139 -1.17 15.41 -3.82
N SER A 140 -2.42 15.08 -3.56
CA SER A 140 -3.47 16.10 -3.48
C SER A 140 -3.33 16.95 -2.20
N GLU A 141 -3.73 18.22 -2.28
CA GLU A 141 -3.59 19.20 -1.18
C GLU A 141 -4.43 18.85 0.06
N ASN A 142 -5.50 18.06 -0.11
CA ASN A 142 -6.44 17.72 0.96
C ASN A 142 -6.04 16.50 1.80
N ILE A 143 -4.79 16.06 1.76
CA ILE A 143 -4.32 14.88 2.53
C ILE A 143 -4.55 15.00 4.03
N ASN A 144 -4.51 16.22 4.59
CA ASN A 144 -4.70 16.45 6.02
C ASN A 144 -6.11 16.08 6.51
N GLU A 145 -7.09 15.99 5.61
CA GLU A 145 -8.44 15.54 5.94
C GLU A 145 -8.53 14.01 6.10
N TYR A 146 -7.50 13.27 5.61
CA TYR A 146 -7.52 11.82 5.49
C TYR A 146 -6.17 11.19 5.87
N PRO A 147 -5.67 11.37 7.09
CA PRO A 147 -4.32 10.93 7.47
C PRO A 147 -4.12 9.42 7.34
N ASP A 148 -5.10 8.62 7.77
CA ASP A 148 -5.00 7.15 7.69
C ASP A 148 -4.96 6.68 6.24
N THR A 149 -5.83 7.23 5.41
CA THR A 149 -5.89 6.95 3.99
C THR A 149 -4.62 7.36 3.27
N PHE A 150 -4.03 8.50 3.64
CA PHE A 150 -2.76 8.96 3.08
C PHE A 150 -1.66 7.92 3.29
N MET A 151 -1.56 7.33 4.49
CA MET A 151 -0.56 6.28 4.77
C MET A 151 -0.78 5.04 3.88
N VAL A 152 -2.04 4.64 3.71
CA VAL A 152 -2.41 3.50 2.85
C VAL A 152 -2.05 3.78 1.39
N VAL A 153 -2.47 4.92 0.86
CA VAL A 153 -2.21 5.30 -0.53
C VAL A 153 -0.71 5.40 -0.79
N MET A 154 0.06 6.05 0.10
CA MET A 154 1.50 6.16 -0.08
C MET A 154 2.23 4.82 0.02
N ALA A 155 1.82 3.93 0.92
CA ALA A 155 2.38 2.58 1.01
C ALA A 155 2.12 1.78 -0.27
N HIS A 156 0.93 1.89 -0.84
CA HIS A 156 0.57 1.27 -2.12
C HIS A 156 1.42 1.83 -3.26
N GLU A 157 1.42 3.15 -3.47
CA GLU A 157 2.15 3.80 -4.57
C GLU A 157 3.66 3.50 -4.52
N LEU A 158 4.27 3.55 -3.35
CA LEU A 158 5.68 3.22 -3.20
C LEU A 158 5.96 1.72 -3.35
N SER A 159 4.97 0.84 -3.15
CA SER A 159 5.11 -0.59 -3.41
C SER A 159 5.22 -0.92 -4.90
N HIS A 160 4.67 -0.10 -5.79
CA HIS A 160 4.97 -0.20 -7.21
C HIS A 160 6.47 -0.05 -7.47
N ILE A 161 7.15 0.91 -6.80
CA ILE A 161 8.60 1.07 -6.93
C ILE A 161 9.33 -0.18 -6.48
N VAL A 162 8.90 -0.82 -5.37
CA VAL A 162 9.49 -2.10 -4.92
C VAL A 162 9.39 -3.14 -6.02
N LEU A 163 8.19 -3.36 -6.58
CA LEU A 163 7.96 -4.38 -7.61
C LEU A 163 8.71 -4.10 -8.91
N TYR A 164 8.77 -2.84 -9.32
CA TYR A 164 9.55 -2.44 -10.51
C TYR A 164 11.05 -2.59 -10.28
N SER A 165 11.54 -2.21 -9.12
CA SER A 165 12.93 -2.33 -8.72
C SER A 165 13.37 -3.80 -8.55
N LEU A 166 12.45 -4.70 -8.20
CA LEU A 166 12.61 -6.17 -8.22
C LEU A 166 12.55 -6.75 -9.64
N GLN A 167 12.15 -5.97 -10.64
CA GLN A 167 11.83 -6.45 -12.00
C GLN A 167 10.79 -7.58 -11.99
N HIS A 168 9.85 -7.52 -11.04
CA HIS A 168 8.87 -8.58 -10.84
C HIS A 168 7.95 -8.74 -12.06
N SER A 169 7.63 -9.98 -12.45
CA SER A 169 6.76 -10.24 -13.62
C SER A 169 5.34 -9.70 -13.46
N LYS A 170 4.87 -9.54 -12.21
CA LYS A 170 3.55 -8.97 -11.86
C LYS A 170 3.64 -7.54 -11.32
N LYS A 171 4.66 -6.76 -11.70
CA LYS A 171 4.90 -5.39 -11.21
C LYS A 171 3.77 -4.40 -11.52
N GLU A 172 2.93 -4.70 -12.50
CA GLU A 172 1.75 -3.90 -12.89
C GLU A 172 0.45 -4.45 -12.29
N ASN A 173 0.53 -5.46 -11.44
CA ASN A 173 -0.64 -6.08 -10.84
C ASN A 173 -0.93 -5.46 -9.47
N GLU A 174 -2.07 -4.81 -9.34
CA GLU A 174 -2.48 -4.05 -8.16
C GLU A 174 -2.63 -4.91 -6.90
N ILE A 175 -3.05 -6.18 -7.04
CA ILE A 175 -3.11 -7.12 -5.91
C ILE A 175 -1.70 -7.42 -5.38
N TYR A 176 -0.73 -7.61 -6.27
CA TYR A 176 0.67 -7.80 -5.87
C TYR A 176 1.22 -6.55 -5.19
N THR A 177 0.79 -5.36 -5.62
CA THR A 177 1.16 -4.09 -4.99
C THR A 177 0.61 -3.97 -3.58
N ASP A 178 -0.69 -4.23 -3.37
CA ASP A 178 -1.32 -4.27 -2.05
C ASP A 178 -0.62 -5.28 -1.12
N ILE A 179 -0.41 -6.51 -1.59
CA ILE A 179 0.24 -7.58 -0.80
C ILE A 179 1.70 -7.22 -0.47
N THR A 180 2.43 -6.55 -1.38
CA THR A 180 3.79 -6.08 -1.12
C THR A 180 3.83 -5.10 0.05
N ALA A 181 2.94 -4.11 0.06
CA ALA A 181 2.83 -3.18 1.19
C ALA A 181 2.51 -3.91 2.50
N MET A 182 1.54 -4.85 2.47
CA MET A 182 1.15 -5.63 3.66
C MET A 182 2.31 -6.46 4.21
N LEU A 183 3.08 -7.16 3.37
CA LEU A 183 4.24 -7.96 3.76
C LEU A 183 5.37 -7.09 4.34
N LEU A 184 5.55 -5.88 3.83
CA LEU A 184 6.60 -4.96 4.27
C LEU A 184 6.23 -4.16 5.55
N GLY A 185 5.17 -4.56 6.25
CA GLY A 185 4.82 -4.08 7.60
C GLY A 185 3.64 -3.11 7.64
N PHE A 186 2.98 -2.83 6.52
CA PHE A 186 1.82 -1.93 6.48
C PHE A 186 0.48 -2.64 6.70
N ASN A 187 0.48 -3.93 7.05
CA ASN A 187 -0.71 -4.74 7.17
C ASN A 187 -1.79 -4.13 8.09
N GLU A 188 -1.41 -3.67 9.30
CA GLU A 188 -2.33 -3.03 10.24
C GLU A 188 -2.71 -1.59 9.81
N ILE A 189 -1.77 -0.85 9.21
CA ILE A 189 -2.04 0.51 8.70
C ILE A 189 -3.08 0.44 7.58
N ILE A 190 -2.95 -0.52 6.66
CA ILE A 190 -3.92 -0.73 5.59
C ILE A 190 -5.27 -1.16 6.17
N SER A 191 -5.28 -2.05 7.17
CA SER A 191 -6.51 -2.46 7.85
C SER A 191 -7.30 -1.27 8.41
N ASN A 192 -6.60 -0.30 9.00
CA ASN A 192 -7.23 0.85 9.64
C ASN A 192 -7.61 1.96 8.65
N GLY A 193 -6.80 2.19 7.61
CA GLY A 193 -6.95 3.34 6.72
C GLY A 193 -7.60 3.06 5.36
N ARG A 194 -7.84 1.78 5.01
CA ARG A 194 -8.43 1.44 3.70
C ARG A 194 -9.89 1.85 3.53
N LYS A 195 -10.60 2.12 4.62
CA LYS A 195 -12.01 2.55 4.59
C LYS A 195 -12.20 3.83 5.37
N THR A 196 -12.80 4.80 4.71
CA THR A 196 -13.24 6.05 5.34
C THR A 196 -14.74 6.17 5.17
N VAL A 197 -15.45 6.42 6.26
CA VAL A 197 -16.89 6.63 6.27
C VAL A 197 -17.16 8.08 6.69
N LYS A 198 -17.83 8.84 5.83
CA LYS A 198 -18.32 10.18 6.15
C LYS A 198 -19.83 10.18 6.19
N GLN A 199 -20.41 10.82 7.20
CA GLN A 199 -21.85 11.02 7.32
C GLN A 199 -22.18 12.51 7.21
N HIS A 200 -23.11 12.84 6.35
CA HIS A 200 -23.62 14.20 6.17
C HIS A 200 -25.13 14.21 6.40
N GLU A 201 -25.60 15.16 7.18
CA GLU A 201 -27.02 15.41 7.29
C GLU A 201 -27.47 16.42 6.22
N GLN A 202 -28.37 16.01 5.37
CA GLN A 202 -29.06 16.90 4.45
C GLN A 202 -30.45 17.22 5.03
N ARG A 203 -30.64 18.45 5.44
CA ARG A 203 -31.93 18.94 5.96
C ARG A 203 -32.74 19.56 4.85
N SER A 204 -33.97 19.12 4.69
CA SER A 204 -35.02 19.81 3.91
C SER A 204 -36.08 20.35 4.85
N LEU A 205 -37.02 21.18 4.33
CA LEU A 205 -38.10 21.75 5.14
C LEU A 205 -39.00 20.71 5.83
N LEU A 206 -39.01 19.47 5.33
CA LEU A 206 -39.92 18.40 5.78
C LEU A 206 -39.20 17.12 6.24
N SER A 207 -37.87 17.03 6.06
CA SER A 207 -37.13 15.79 6.41
C SER A 207 -35.65 16.05 6.63
N THR A 208 -35.05 15.24 7.49
CA THR A 208 -33.60 15.14 7.63
C THR A 208 -33.18 13.79 7.07
N THR A 209 -32.28 13.79 6.10
CA THR A 209 -31.73 12.58 5.49
C THR A 209 -30.25 12.48 5.83
N THR A 210 -29.82 11.36 6.41
CA THR A 210 -28.41 11.06 6.64
C THR A 210 -27.85 10.38 5.41
N ILE A 211 -26.85 11.00 4.78
CA ILE A 211 -26.12 10.43 3.65
C ILE A 211 -24.82 9.86 4.20
N THR A 212 -24.57 8.57 3.95
CA THR A 212 -23.32 7.91 4.33
C THR A 212 -22.50 7.69 3.07
N GLU A 213 -21.30 8.26 3.03
CA GLU A 213 -20.33 8.04 1.97
C GLU A 213 -19.23 7.12 2.50
N THR A 214 -18.99 6.01 1.80
CA THR A 214 -17.89 5.10 2.12
C THR A 214 -16.88 5.13 0.98
N VAL A 215 -15.64 5.45 1.31
CA VAL A 215 -14.50 5.41 0.39
C VAL A 215 -13.63 4.22 0.78
N THR A 216 -13.34 3.34 -0.18
CA THR A 216 -12.44 2.20 0.04
C THR A 216 -11.21 2.36 -0.86
N TYR A 217 -10.03 2.14 -0.29
CA TYR A 217 -8.75 2.18 -0.97
C TYR A 217 -8.15 0.76 -1.06
N GLY A 218 -7.37 0.54 -2.13
CA GLY A 218 -6.83 -0.78 -2.45
C GLY A 218 -7.75 -1.58 -3.38
N TYR A 219 -7.21 -2.66 -3.91
CA TYR A 219 -7.85 -3.44 -4.98
C TYR A 219 -8.46 -4.75 -4.49
N LEU A 220 -8.15 -5.16 -3.26
CA LEU A 220 -8.70 -6.36 -2.66
C LEU A 220 -10.13 -6.13 -2.17
N THR A 221 -11.06 -7.05 -2.49
CA THR A 221 -12.37 -7.10 -1.83
C THR A 221 -12.20 -7.27 -0.32
N ASP A 222 -13.23 -6.99 0.48
CA ASP A 222 -13.13 -7.15 1.93
C ASP A 222 -12.80 -8.58 2.34
N SER A 223 -13.39 -9.57 1.69
CA SER A 223 -13.11 -10.98 1.92
C SER A 223 -11.64 -11.31 1.64
N ASN A 224 -11.15 -10.86 0.48
CA ASN A 224 -9.79 -11.11 0.04
C ASN A 224 -8.75 -10.37 0.88
N PHE A 225 -9.08 -9.13 1.29
CA PHE A 225 -8.25 -8.39 2.23
C PHE A 225 -8.13 -9.10 3.57
N ASN A 226 -9.26 -9.50 4.18
CA ASN A 226 -9.27 -10.19 5.46
C ASN A 226 -8.48 -11.50 5.41
N PHE A 227 -8.60 -12.24 4.30
CA PHE A 227 -7.82 -13.45 4.09
C PHE A 227 -6.32 -13.16 4.02
N ALA A 228 -5.89 -12.19 3.19
CA ALA A 228 -4.49 -11.79 3.06
C ALA A 228 -3.92 -11.27 4.40
N HIS A 229 -4.69 -10.40 5.09
CA HIS A 229 -4.32 -9.82 6.38
C HIS A 229 -4.01 -10.90 7.42
N ASN A 230 -4.92 -11.86 7.60
CA ASN A 230 -4.73 -12.93 8.57
C ASN A 230 -3.56 -13.84 8.21
N LYS A 231 -3.45 -14.22 6.95
CA LYS A 231 -2.34 -15.07 6.47
C LYS A 231 -0.98 -14.42 6.68
N ILE A 232 -0.85 -13.14 6.42
CA ILE A 232 0.40 -12.39 6.66
C ILE A 232 0.69 -12.28 8.16
N LYS A 233 -0.32 -12.06 9.01
CA LYS A 233 -0.15 -12.09 10.48
C LYS A 233 0.40 -13.43 10.97
N GLU A 234 -0.10 -14.53 10.46
CA GLU A 234 0.40 -15.87 10.78
C GLU A 234 1.87 -16.04 10.38
N ILE A 235 2.24 -15.64 9.17
CA ILE A 235 3.63 -15.70 8.68
C ILE A 235 4.56 -14.88 9.59
N VAL A 236 4.19 -13.67 9.94
CA VAL A 236 4.99 -12.80 10.81
C VAL A 236 5.16 -13.41 12.21
N SER A 237 4.09 -14.00 12.78
CA SER A 237 4.14 -14.64 14.10
C SER A 237 5.02 -15.89 14.12
N GLN A 238 4.97 -16.73 13.07
CA GLN A 238 5.82 -17.91 12.93
C GLN A 238 7.29 -17.54 12.81
N ASN A 239 7.62 -16.48 12.06
CA ASN A 239 8.98 -15.98 11.93
C ASN A 239 9.56 -15.48 13.27
N LYS A 240 8.75 -14.85 14.12
CA LYS A 240 9.16 -14.44 15.48
C LYS A 240 9.50 -15.64 16.36
N SER A 241 8.69 -16.67 16.32
CA SER A 241 8.86 -17.88 17.11
C SER A 241 10.15 -18.62 16.73
N SER A 242 10.41 -18.74 15.43
CA SER A 242 11.62 -19.40 14.90
C SER A 242 12.89 -18.66 15.28
N LYS A 243 12.90 -17.32 15.27
CA LYS A 243 14.05 -16.50 15.69
C LYS A 243 14.33 -16.61 17.19
N LYS A 244 13.30 -16.73 18.05
CA LYS A 244 13.48 -16.94 19.49
C LYS A 244 14.14 -18.28 19.81
N ILE A 245 13.76 -19.34 19.10
CA ILE A 245 14.33 -20.69 19.31
C ILE A 245 15.80 -20.72 18.89
N SER A 246 16.19 -20.06 17.81
CA SER A 246 17.57 -20.00 17.35
C SER A 246 18.48 -19.19 18.27
N SER A 247 17.97 -18.12 18.87
CA SER A 247 18.73 -17.29 19.81
C SER A 247 18.90 -17.94 21.19
N SER A 248 18.01 -18.82 21.62
CA SER A 248 18.10 -19.55 22.88
C SER A 248 19.02 -20.77 22.87
N LYS A 249 19.50 -21.18 21.68
CA LYS A 249 20.40 -22.33 21.49
C LYS A 249 21.87 -21.96 21.28
N ALA A 250 22.29 -20.72 21.56
CA ALA A 250 23.70 -20.39 21.61
C ALA A 250 24.33 -21.06 22.84
N PRO A 251 25.24 -22.06 22.70
CA PRO A 251 25.84 -22.69 23.86
C PRO A 251 26.77 -21.69 24.53
N SER A 252 26.58 -21.53 25.82
CA SER A 252 27.56 -20.87 26.76
C SER A 252 28.79 -21.76 26.90
N TYR A 253 29.61 -21.89 25.89
CA TYR A 253 30.93 -22.47 25.96
C TYR A 253 31.96 -21.37 25.71
N ILE A 254 32.36 -20.67 26.71
CA ILE A 254 33.71 -20.11 26.90
C ILE A 254 33.73 -19.49 28.31
N ASN A 255 34.08 -20.28 29.32
CA ASN A 255 34.76 -19.81 30.51
C ASN A 255 35.19 -21.03 31.31
N ASN A 256 36.28 -21.67 30.93
CA ASN A 256 37.15 -22.46 31.81
C ASN A 256 38.46 -22.80 31.10
N LEU A 257 39.35 -21.84 31.01
CA LEU A 257 40.79 -22.09 30.82
C LEU A 257 41.51 -20.91 31.48
N LYS A 258 41.58 -20.97 32.82
CA LYS A 258 42.68 -20.39 33.60
C LYS A 258 43.33 -21.54 34.34
N HIS A 259 44.47 -21.93 33.84
CA HIS A 259 45.63 -22.38 34.64
C HIS A 259 46.87 -22.27 33.78
#